data_aed2ea5d3655feae6de4837e795b12bf
#
_entry.id   aed2ea5d3655feae6de4837e795b12bf
#
_cell.length_a   1.000
_cell.length_b   1.000
_cell.length_c   1.000
_cell.angle_alpha   90.00
_cell.angle_beta   90.00
_cell.angle_gamma   90.00
#
_symmetry.space_group_name_H-M   'P 1'
#
loop_
_entity.id
_entity.type
_entity.pdbx_description
1 polymer ?
#
loop_
_entity_poly.entity_id
_entity_poly.type
_entity_poly.pdbx_seq_one_letter_code
_entity_poly.pdbx_strand_id
1 'polypeptide(L)'
;MTVQGRILQAAFWFLLIVGLTACSGGSSPIKIKGNIATSHDVNPDHAGRPSPVVVRVYQLRAPGPFLNADFFDLYDSANATLGQNLIIWEEFEFQPGETIEYNTKFDSDTKYVGVIAAYQDLENAHWRELVTLPDKKKVHLNIKLDSLTVSVSTGKR
;
A
#
# COMPACT_ATOMS: atom_id res chain seq x y z
N MET A 1 37.24 52.38 -14.25
CA MET A 1 36.41 51.15 -14.22
C MET A 1 35.41 51.31 -15.34
N THR A 2 35.63 50.57 -16.41
CA THR A 2 34.91 50.76 -17.66
C THR A 2 33.54 50.06 -17.61
N VAL A 3 32.53 50.67 -18.22
CA VAL A 3 31.13 50.18 -18.29
C VAL A 3 31.03 48.72 -18.81
N GLN A 4 31.97 48.30 -19.64
CA GLN A 4 32.07 46.95 -20.17
C GLN A 4 32.28 45.86 -19.10
N GLY A 5 33.05 46.16 -18.02
CA GLY A 5 33.26 45.19 -16.94
C GLY A 5 32.00 44.88 -16.11
N ARG A 6 31.11 45.87 -16.00
CA ARG A 6 29.84 45.70 -15.24
C ARG A 6 28.78 44.89 -16.01
N ILE A 7 28.80 44.98 -17.35
CA ILE A 7 27.88 44.25 -18.22
C ILE A 7 28.26 42.74 -18.24
N LEU A 8 29.55 42.45 -18.30
CA LEU A 8 30.05 41.06 -18.25
C LEU A 8 29.79 40.39 -16.88
N GLN A 9 29.91 41.12 -15.78
CA GLN A 9 29.59 40.62 -14.45
C GLN A 9 28.08 40.40 -14.29
N ALA A 10 27.23 41.27 -14.78
CA ALA A 10 25.78 41.10 -14.73
C ALA A 10 25.31 39.92 -15.57
N ALA A 11 25.91 39.68 -16.74
CA ALA A 11 25.62 38.53 -17.60
C ALA A 11 26.04 37.20 -16.93
N PHE A 12 27.16 37.19 -16.20
CA PHE A 12 27.64 36.02 -15.49
C PHE A 12 26.70 35.62 -14.32
N TRP A 13 26.19 36.61 -13.56
CA TRP A 13 25.23 36.36 -12.50
C TRP A 13 23.85 35.94 -13.02
N PHE A 14 23.43 36.44 -14.19
CA PHE A 14 22.17 36.05 -14.80
C PHE A 14 22.19 34.59 -15.33
N LEU A 15 23.35 34.14 -15.83
CA LEU A 15 23.55 32.78 -16.30
C LEU A 15 23.54 31.75 -15.15
N LEU A 16 23.94 32.16 -13.93
CA LEU A 16 23.98 31.29 -12.75
C LEU A 16 22.58 31.01 -12.15
N ILE A 17 21.60 31.87 -12.41
CA ILE A 17 20.23 31.77 -11.87
C ILE A 17 19.33 30.82 -12.72
N VAL A 18 19.66 30.64 -14.00
CA VAL A 18 18.86 29.77 -14.91
C VAL A 18 19.12 28.29 -14.70
N GLY A 19 20.19 27.90 -13.97
CA GLY A 19 20.57 26.49 -13.76
C GLY A 19 19.83 25.77 -12.64
N LEU A 20 18.91 26.39 -11.88
CA LEU A 20 18.29 25.81 -10.69
C LEU A 20 16.83 25.35 -10.87
N THR A 21 16.34 25.27 -12.10
CA THR A 21 15.10 24.51 -12.38
C THR A 21 15.41 23.02 -12.49
N ALA A 22 15.99 22.45 -11.43
CA ALA A 22 16.12 21.01 -11.31
C ALA A 22 14.72 20.41 -11.20
N CYS A 23 14.36 19.63 -12.20
CA CYS A 23 13.16 18.82 -12.27
C CYS A 23 12.84 18.10 -10.96
N SER A 24 11.86 18.57 -10.21
CA SER A 24 11.19 17.73 -9.24
C SER A 24 10.23 16.81 -10.02
N GLY A 25 10.80 15.85 -10.73
CA GLY A 25 10.06 14.77 -11.35
C GLY A 25 9.54 13.79 -10.30
N GLY A 26 8.65 14.25 -9.43
CA GLY A 26 7.93 13.37 -8.52
C GLY A 26 7.06 12.41 -9.34
N SER A 27 7.31 11.11 -9.20
CA SER A 27 6.47 10.10 -9.83
C SER A 27 5.04 10.22 -9.31
N SER A 28 4.06 10.12 -10.22
CA SER A 28 2.66 10.34 -9.87
C SER A 28 2.10 9.14 -9.07
N PRO A 29 1.29 9.37 -8.02
CA PRO A 29 0.71 8.30 -7.22
C PRO A 29 -0.18 7.38 -8.06
N ILE A 30 -0.27 6.13 -7.65
CA ILE A 30 -1.12 5.10 -8.25
C ILE A 30 -2.53 5.27 -7.70
N LYS A 31 -3.51 5.48 -8.56
CA LYS A 31 -4.93 5.58 -8.15
C LYS A 31 -5.51 4.18 -7.98
N ILE A 32 -5.96 3.85 -6.79
CA ILE A 32 -6.65 2.60 -6.47
C ILE A 32 -8.15 2.84 -6.46
N LYS A 33 -8.88 1.92 -7.09
CA LYS A 33 -10.34 1.82 -7.02
C LYS A 33 -10.73 0.37 -6.81
N GLY A 34 -11.65 0.11 -5.91
CA GLY A 34 -12.14 -1.24 -5.66
C GLY A 34 -12.96 -1.31 -4.40
N ASN A 35 -13.02 -2.49 -3.82
CA ASN A 35 -13.78 -2.76 -2.61
C ASN A 35 -13.00 -3.64 -1.66
N ILE A 36 -13.29 -3.50 -0.36
CA ILE A 36 -12.98 -4.50 0.66
C ILE A 36 -14.31 -5.06 1.14
N ALA A 37 -14.49 -6.36 1.07
CA ALA A 37 -15.76 -7.02 1.41
C ALA A 37 -15.52 -8.24 2.29
N THR A 38 -16.38 -8.42 3.29
CA THR A 38 -16.42 -9.59 4.15
C THR A 38 -17.63 -10.46 3.83
N SER A 39 -17.49 -11.77 3.95
CA SER A 39 -18.64 -12.70 3.92
C SER A 39 -19.44 -12.61 5.23
N HIS A 40 -20.68 -13.12 5.20
CA HIS A 40 -21.54 -13.16 6.39
C HIS A 40 -21.03 -14.13 7.47
N ASP A 41 -20.18 -15.07 7.08
CA ASP A 41 -19.59 -16.11 7.95
C ASP A 41 -18.10 -15.85 8.26
N VAL A 42 -17.62 -14.60 8.06
CA VAL A 42 -16.22 -14.23 8.28
C VAL A 42 -15.81 -14.43 9.75
N ASN A 43 -14.55 -14.89 9.95
CA ASN A 43 -13.89 -14.97 11.25
C ASN A 43 -14.72 -15.68 12.32
N PRO A 44 -15.17 -16.93 12.11
CA PRO A 44 -16.00 -17.63 13.08
C PRO A 44 -15.26 -17.88 14.41
N ASP A 45 -15.96 -17.69 15.51
CA ASP A 45 -15.47 -18.07 16.84
C ASP A 45 -15.52 -19.61 17.05
N HIS A 46 -15.08 -20.08 18.21
CA HIS A 46 -15.08 -21.51 18.55
C HIS A 46 -16.47 -22.18 18.51
N ALA A 47 -17.55 -21.38 18.55
CA ALA A 47 -18.92 -21.85 18.41
C ALA A 47 -19.46 -21.72 16.97
N GLY A 48 -18.60 -21.34 16.01
CA GLY A 48 -18.96 -21.13 14.61
C GLY A 48 -19.72 -19.82 14.34
N ARG A 49 -19.75 -18.87 15.28
CA ARG A 49 -20.45 -17.60 15.12
C ARG A 49 -19.54 -16.60 14.41
N PRO A 50 -20.00 -15.94 13.35
CA PRO A 50 -19.27 -14.89 12.68
C PRO A 50 -18.86 -13.78 13.65
N SER A 51 -17.65 -13.25 13.48
CA SER A 51 -17.09 -12.23 14.37
C SER A 51 -16.42 -11.11 13.56
N PRO A 52 -16.25 -9.91 14.11
CA PRO A 52 -15.49 -8.85 13.49
C PRO A 52 -14.06 -9.28 13.17
N VAL A 53 -13.48 -8.71 12.10
CA VAL A 53 -12.12 -9.01 11.68
C VAL A 53 -11.34 -7.74 11.39
N VAL A 54 -10.09 -7.66 11.88
CA VAL A 54 -9.17 -6.59 11.53
C VAL A 54 -8.37 -6.98 10.30
N VAL A 55 -8.27 -6.05 9.37
CA VAL A 55 -7.54 -6.19 8.10
C VAL A 55 -6.48 -5.12 7.99
N ARG A 56 -5.26 -5.48 7.60
CA ARG A 56 -4.22 -4.52 7.25
C ARG A 56 -3.81 -4.64 5.80
N VAL A 57 -3.67 -3.50 5.15
CA VAL A 57 -3.24 -3.37 3.76
C VAL A 57 -1.86 -2.70 3.75
N TYR A 58 -0.86 -3.39 3.21
CA TYR A 58 0.54 -2.95 3.17
C TYR A 58 0.94 -2.56 1.76
N GLN A 59 1.52 -1.38 1.60
CA GLN A 59 2.19 -0.95 0.38
C GLN A 59 3.67 -1.33 0.47
N LEU A 60 4.16 -2.16 -0.46
CA LEU A 60 5.48 -2.77 -0.39
C LEU A 60 6.30 -2.51 -1.65
N ARG A 61 7.63 -2.31 -1.46
CA ARG A 61 8.63 -2.25 -2.54
C ARG A 61 9.08 -3.64 -2.99
N ALA A 62 9.20 -4.58 -2.04
CA ALA A 62 9.63 -5.96 -2.31
C ALA A 62 8.84 -6.95 -1.45
N PRO A 63 8.60 -8.19 -1.95
CA PRO A 63 7.70 -9.15 -1.31
C PRO A 63 8.37 -9.99 -0.23
N GLY A 64 9.71 -10.19 -0.28
CA GLY A 64 10.43 -11.19 0.51
C GLY A 64 10.19 -11.09 2.01
N PRO A 65 10.45 -9.95 2.67
CA PRO A 65 10.22 -9.81 4.11
C PRO A 65 8.76 -10.08 4.51
N PHE A 66 7.79 -9.64 3.72
CA PHE A 66 6.38 -9.86 3.99
C PHE A 66 5.99 -11.34 3.89
N LEU A 67 6.52 -12.07 2.91
CA LEU A 67 6.23 -13.49 2.71
C LEU A 67 6.89 -14.41 3.76
N ASN A 68 8.03 -13.98 4.31
CA ASN A 68 8.82 -14.78 5.26
C ASN A 68 8.50 -14.50 6.73
N ALA A 69 7.82 -13.39 7.04
CA ALA A 69 7.43 -13.05 8.40
C ALA A 69 6.27 -13.90 8.90
N ASP A 70 6.15 -14.08 10.20
CA ASP A 70 4.95 -14.63 10.80
C ASP A 70 3.85 -13.57 11.00
N PHE A 71 2.68 -13.98 11.50
CA PHE A 71 1.55 -13.08 11.67
C PHE A 71 1.87 -11.96 12.67
N PHE A 72 2.44 -12.31 13.83
CA PHE A 72 2.68 -11.35 14.90
C PHE A 72 3.81 -10.38 14.56
N ASP A 73 4.81 -10.82 13.80
CA ASP A 73 5.84 -9.94 13.27
C ASP A 73 5.25 -8.85 12.37
N LEU A 74 4.30 -9.21 11.52
CA LEU A 74 3.61 -8.25 10.64
C LEU A 74 2.60 -7.40 11.42
N TYR A 75 1.89 -7.98 12.39
CA TYR A 75 0.85 -7.30 13.13
C TYR A 75 1.41 -6.34 14.18
N ASP A 76 2.35 -6.78 15.01
CA ASP A 76 2.87 -6.00 16.14
C ASP A 76 4.08 -5.15 15.77
N SER A 77 4.87 -5.58 14.78
CA SER A 77 6.21 -5.04 14.51
C SER A 77 6.47 -4.76 13.02
N ALA A 78 5.45 -4.43 12.24
CA ALA A 78 5.53 -4.26 10.78
C ALA A 78 6.71 -3.39 10.32
N ASN A 79 6.96 -2.26 10.99
CA ASN A 79 8.04 -1.34 10.62
C ASN A 79 9.44 -1.98 10.82
N ALA A 80 9.63 -2.73 11.88
CA ALA A 80 10.91 -3.41 12.16
C ALA A 80 11.09 -4.61 11.22
N THR A 81 10.03 -5.40 11.01
CA THR A 81 10.03 -6.61 10.21
C THR A 81 10.24 -6.34 8.73
N LEU A 82 9.54 -5.35 8.19
CA LEU A 82 9.54 -5.03 6.76
C LEU A 82 10.63 -4.00 6.39
N GLY A 83 11.06 -3.16 7.35
CA GLY A 83 12.09 -2.16 7.16
C GLY A 83 11.87 -1.28 5.94
N GLN A 84 12.89 -1.12 5.10
CA GLN A 84 12.84 -0.28 3.89
C GLN A 84 11.86 -0.79 2.81
N ASN A 85 11.38 -2.04 2.92
CA ASN A 85 10.42 -2.60 1.97
C ASN A 85 9.00 -2.15 2.25
N LEU A 86 8.70 -1.69 3.46
CA LEU A 86 7.43 -1.05 3.80
C LEU A 86 7.42 0.40 3.35
N ILE A 87 6.37 0.80 2.66
CA ILE A 87 6.08 2.19 2.37
C ILE A 87 5.15 2.74 3.44
N ILE A 88 3.97 2.13 3.56
CA ILE A 88 2.94 2.46 4.54
C ILE A 88 1.99 1.28 4.68
N TRP A 89 1.21 1.25 5.74
CA TRP A 89 0.08 0.34 5.90
C TRP A 89 -1.14 1.07 6.44
N GLU A 90 -2.33 0.52 6.17
CA GLU A 90 -3.62 1.00 6.63
C GLU A 90 -4.35 -0.14 7.35
N GLU A 91 -5.16 0.19 8.37
CA GLU A 91 -5.92 -0.78 9.16
C GLU A 91 -7.41 -0.48 9.07
N PHE A 92 -8.20 -1.53 8.99
CA PHE A 92 -9.64 -1.50 8.94
C PHE A 92 -10.22 -2.57 9.85
N GLU A 93 -11.34 -2.29 10.48
CA GLU A 93 -12.15 -3.28 11.20
C GLU A 93 -13.48 -3.46 10.47
N PHE A 94 -13.86 -4.69 10.23
CA PHE A 94 -15.08 -5.05 9.49
C PHE A 94 -16.01 -5.91 10.32
N GLN A 95 -17.31 -5.65 10.17
CA GLN A 95 -18.35 -6.53 10.63
C GLN A 95 -18.64 -7.63 9.59
N PRO A 96 -19.20 -8.79 10.00
CA PRO A 96 -19.64 -9.81 9.06
C PRO A 96 -20.63 -9.26 8.02
N GLY A 97 -20.38 -9.53 6.72
CA GLY A 97 -21.21 -9.07 5.61
C GLY A 97 -21.03 -7.62 5.21
N GLU A 98 -20.02 -6.93 5.76
CA GLU A 98 -19.74 -5.53 5.43
C GLU A 98 -18.96 -5.40 4.11
N THR A 99 -19.23 -4.33 3.39
CA THR A 99 -18.48 -3.95 2.18
C THR A 99 -18.26 -2.45 2.16
N ILE A 100 -17.03 -2.02 1.93
CA ILE A 100 -16.68 -0.63 1.73
C ILE A 100 -16.07 -0.40 0.34
N GLU A 101 -16.24 0.80 -0.22
CA GLU A 101 -15.46 1.25 -1.36
C GLU A 101 -14.03 1.59 -0.90
N TYR A 102 -13.05 0.99 -1.54
CA TYR A 102 -11.64 1.28 -1.30
C TYR A 102 -11.07 2.14 -2.42
N ASN A 103 -11.27 3.45 -2.30
CA ASN A 103 -10.82 4.45 -3.26
C ASN A 103 -9.70 5.29 -2.62
N THR A 104 -8.44 5.00 -2.95
CA THR A 104 -7.28 5.65 -2.36
C THR A 104 -6.16 5.90 -3.39
N LYS A 105 -5.06 6.47 -2.92
CA LYS A 105 -3.84 6.68 -3.71
C LYS A 105 -2.69 5.97 -3.03
N PHE A 106 -2.05 5.07 -3.75
CA PHE A 106 -0.82 4.45 -3.32
C PHE A 106 0.40 5.26 -3.77
N ASP A 107 1.48 5.13 -3.02
CA ASP A 107 2.76 5.67 -3.40
C ASP A 107 3.21 5.08 -4.75
N SER A 108 3.87 5.88 -5.56
CA SER A 108 4.38 5.47 -6.87
C SER A 108 5.42 4.34 -6.81
N ASP A 109 6.10 4.19 -5.68
CA ASP A 109 7.09 3.13 -5.45
C ASP A 109 6.46 1.79 -5.06
N THR A 110 5.13 1.75 -4.87
CA THR A 110 4.42 0.53 -4.51
C THR A 110 4.47 -0.47 -5.68
N LYS A 111 5.09 -1.61 -5.44
CA LYS A 111 5.16 -2.72 -6.40
C LYS A 111 4.27 -3.88 -6.02
N TYR A 112 4.02 -4.05 -4.72
CA TYR A 112 3.20 -5.14 -4.18
C TYR A 112 2.22 -4.59 -3.15
N VAL A 113 1.09 -5.26 -3.06
CA VAL A 113 0.12 -5.06 -1.98
C VAL A 113 0.04 -6.33 -1.18
N GLY A 114 0.44 -6.25 0.08
CA GLY A 114 0.24 -7.31 1.05
C GLY A 114 -1.03 -7.04 1.85
N VAL A 115 -1.77 -8.08 2.18
CA VAL A 115 -2.95 -8.00 3.04
C VAL A 115 -2.85 -9.09 4.09
N ILE A 116 -3.11 -8.73 5.35
CA ILE A 116 -3.33 -9.70 6.42
C ILE A 116 -4.70 -9.48 7.05
N ALA A 117 -5.27 -10.56 7.54
CA ALA A 117 -6.52 -10.56 8.29
C ALA A 117 -6.33 -11.27 9.64
N ALA A 118 -6.72 -10.60 10.72
CA ALA A 118 -6.57 -11.12 12.09
C ALA A 118 -7.73 -12.06 12.42
N TYR A 119 -7.69 -13.27 11.86
CA TYR A 119 -8.63 -14.32 12.19
C TYR A 119 -8.39 -14.89 13.59
N GLN A 120 -9.45 -15.29 14.29
CA GLN A 120 -9.34 -15.94 15.60
C GLN A 120 -8.64 -17.30 15.49
N ASP A 121 -8.87 -18.03 14.40
CA ASP A 121 -8.24 -19.31 14.10
C ASP A 121 -7.11 -19.13 13.06
N LEU A 122 -6.00 -18.56 13.51
CA LEU A 122 -4.83 -18.31 12.64
C LEU A 122 -4.19 -19.60 12.11
N GLU A 123 -4.31 -20.71 12.85
CA GLU A 123 -3.69 -21.99 12.46
C GLU A 123 -4.34 -22.59 11.22
N ASN A 124 -5.65 -22.42 11.08
CA ASN A 124 -6.42 -22.96 9.97
C ASN A 124 -6.73 -21.89 8.90
N ALA A 125 -6.46 -20.62 9.17
CA ALA A 125 -6.76 -19.53 8.26
C ALA A 125 -5.68 -19.32 7.19
N HIS A 126 -6.14 -19.00 5.98
CA HIS A 126 -5.30 -18.33 4.98
C HIS A 126 -5.33 -16.81 5.27
N TRP A 127 -4.57 -16.41 6.30
CA TRP A 127 -4.63 -15.07 6.88
C TRP A 127 -3.83 -14.01 6.12
N ARG A 128 -3.02 -14.41 5.13
CA ARG A 128 -2.13 -13.54 4.37
C ARG A 128 -2.29 -13.74 2.86
N GLU A 129 -2.32 -12.65 2.11
CA GLU A 129 -2.26 -12.67 0.66
C GLU A 129 -1.37 -11.52 0.14
N LEU A 130 -0.75 -11.73 -1.02
CA LEU A 130 0.09 -10.74 -1.67
C LEU A 130 -0.17 -10.71 -3.17
N VAL A 131 -0.30 -9.51 -3.72
CA VAL A 131 -0.48 -9.31 -5.16
C VAL A 131 0.54 -8.31 -5.70
N THR A 132 1.04 -8.59 -6.90
CA THR A 132 1.86 -7.63 -7.65
C THR A 132 0.95 -6.56 -8.28
N LEU A 133 1.27 -5.29 -8.06
CA LEU A 133 0.59 -4.21 -8.75
C LEU A 133 1.07 -4.14 -10.21
N PRO A 134 0.15 -4.05 -11.18
CA PRO A 134 0.51 -3.77 -12.57
C PRO A 134 1.12 -2.36 -12.69
N ASP A 135 2.07 -2.18 -13.59
CA ASP A 135 2.67 -0.88 -13.87
C ASP A 135 1.67 0.04 -14.61
N LYS A 136 0.73 0.58 -13.85
CA LYS A 136 -0.35 1.45 -14.33
C LYS A 136 -0.66 2.53 -13.30
N LYS A 137 -1.03 3.71 -13.77
CA LYS A 137 -1.44 4.85 -12.92
C LYS A 137 -2.81 4.66 -12.25
N LYS A 138 -3.59 3.67 -12.69
CA LYS A 138 -4.91 3.34 -12.15
C LYS A 138 -5.08 1.84 -12.11
N VAL A 139 -5.36 1.30 -10.93
CA VAL A 139 -5.50 -0.13 -10.67
C VAL A 139 -6.84 -0.37 -9.96
N HIS A 140 -7.55 -1.42 -10.37
CA HIS A 140 -8.67 -1.96 -9.61
C HIS A 140 -8.12 -3.01 -8.65
N LEU A 141 -8.38 -2.82 -7.35
CA LEU A 141 -7.95 -3.70 -6.28
C LEU A 141 -9.17 -4.13 -5.47
N ASN A 142 -9.47 -5.43 -5.45
CA ASN A 142 -10.53 -5.98 -4.64
C ASN A 142 -9.93 -6.92 -3.59
N ILE A 143 -10.34 -6.73 -2.35
CA ILE A 143 -9.96 -7.56 -1.20
C ILE A 143 -11.24 -8.22 -0.70
N LYS A 144 -11.20 -9.53 -0.55
CA LYS A 144 -12.33 -10.33 -0.06
C LYS A 144 -11.87 -11.16 1.12
N LEU A 145 -12.68 -11.13 2.17
CA LEU A 145 -12.50 -11.94 3.36
C LEU A 145 -13.68 -12.93 3.46
N ASP A 146 -13.37 -14.18 3.29
CA ASP A 146 -14.32 -15.29 3.53
C ASP A 146 -14.14 -15.82 4.97
N SER A 147 -14.77 -16.91 5.31
CA SER A 147 -14.79 -17.50 6.67
C SER A 147 -13.41 -17.48 7.34
N LEU A 148 -12.40 -18.10 6.69
CA LEU A 148 -11.02 -18.18 7.18
C LEU A 148 -10.00 -17.85 6.06
N THR A 149 -10.39 -17.10 5.04
CA THR A 149 -9.51 -16.86 3.88
C THR A 149 -9.57 -15.39 3.46
N VAL A 150 -8.40 -14.75 3.39
CA VAL A 150 -8.25 -13.48 2.70
C VAL A 150 -7.79 -13.71 1.27
N SER A 151 -8.36 -12.98 0.33
CA SER A 151 -7.97 -13.00 -1.07
C SER A 151 -7.88 -11.60 -1.64
N VAL A 152 -6.92 -11.39 -2.54
CA VAL A 152 -6.68 -10.10 -3.19
C VAL A 152 -6.62 -10.30 -4.70
N SER A 153 -7.27 -9.43 -5.45
CA SER A 153 -7.22 -9.46 -6.90
C SER A 153 -7.01 -8.08 -7.48
N THR A 154 -6.19 -8.01 -8.54
CA THR A 154 -6.06 -6.83 -9.39
C THR A 154 -6.69 -7.14 -10.74
N GLY A 155 -7.61 -6.29 -11.22
CA GLY A 155 -8.32 -6.60 -12.46
C GLY A 155 -8.79 -5.38 -13.21
N LYS A 156 -9.28 -5.65 -14.46
CA LYS A 156 -10.18 -4.75 -15.15
C LYS A 156 -11.58 -4.97 -14.58
N ARG A 157 -12.33 -3.87 -14.42
CA ARG A 157 -13.77 -3.95 -14.22
C ARG A 157 -14.41 -4.56 -15.43
#